data_7db7651c628ae633f7e04c71925c563a
#
_entry.id   7db7651c628ae633f7e04c71925c563a
#
_cell.length_a   1.000
_cell.length_b   1.000
_cell.length_c   1.000
_cell.angle_alpha   90.00
_cell.angle_beta   90.00
_cell.angle_gamma   90.00
#
_symmetry.space_group_name_H-M   'P 1'
#
loop_
_entity.id
_entity.type
_entity.pdbx_description
1 polymer ?
#
loop_
_entity_poly.entity_id
_entity_poly.type
_entity_poly.pdbx_seq_one_letter_code
_entity_poly.pdbx_strand_id
1 'polypeptide(L)'
;MEAKVKILFIDDDITFGRICTIILQEKGYEVFYQTTLNGAKACIAEAHPDIIVLDVEIGNQNGIEVAPEITVIAPNVPVLFISSHTESHWVVQALEAGAVAYLKKPFHAEELIAYVERFAVQRPSQLRIGSLSLDTETRILFADDSTVIKHLSESEYKLVRLLLIHKNHIVGRGCLLYTSP
;
A
#
# COMPACT_ATOMS: atom_id res chain seq x y z
N MET A 1 2.28 16.89 15.96
CA MET A 1 1.22 16.73 14.94
C MET A 1 1.25 15.28 14.51
N GLU A 2 0.17 14.56 14.67
CA GLU A 2 0.09 13.18 14.13
C GLU A 2 0.22 13.22 12.61
N ALA A 3 1.02 12.33 12.06
CA ALA A 3 1.17 12.20 10.62
C ALA A 3 -0.17 11.78 10.01
N LYS A 4 -0.63 12.50 8.99
CA LYS A 4 -1.87 12.14 8.29
C LYS A 4 -1.66 10.85 7.50
N VAL A 5 -2.66 9.97 7.55
CA VAL A 5 -2.70 8.77 6.69
C VAL A 5 -2.78 9.22 5.24
N LYS A 6 -1.90 8.68 4.42
CA LYS A 6 -1.76 8.97 2.98
C LYS A 6 -2.42 7.89 2.15
N ILE A 7 -3.35 8.28 1.30
CA ILE A 7 -4.11 7.38 0.43
C ILE A 7 -3.75 7.68 -1.02
N LEU A 8 -3.31 6.68 -1.76
CA LEU A 8 -3.25 6.76 -3.21
C LEU A 8 -4.53 6.16 -3.81
N PHE A 9 -5.33 7.00 -4.45
CA PHE A 9 -6.59 6.59 -5.09
C PHE A 9 -6.41 6.58 -6.61
N ILE A 10 -6.67 5.45 -7.26
CA ILE A 10 -6.41 5.24 -8.68
C ILE A 10 -7.69 4.78 -9.36
N ASP A 11 -8.23 5.61 -10.24
CA ASP A 11 -9.49 5.36 -10.95
C ASP A 11 -9.56 6.33 -12.15
N ASP A 12 -9.87 5.85 -13.35
CA ASP A 12 -9.94 6.69 -14.55
C ASP A 12 -11.28 7.45 -14.69
N ASP A 13 -12.32 7.07 -13.93
CA ASP A 13 -13.52 7.88 -13.78
C ASP A 13 -13.21 9.11 -12.89
N ILE A 14 -12.95 10.23 -13.57
CA ILE A 14 -12.60 11.50 -12.93
C ILE A 14 -13.70 11.98 -11.96
N THR A 15 -14.97 11.75 -12.30
CA THR A 15 -16.08 12.20 -11.45
C THR A 15 -16.14 11.40 -10.17
N PHE A 16 -16.09 10.09 -10.29
CA PHE A 16 -16.12 9.18 -9.16
C PHE A 16 -14.88 9.35 -8.27
N GLY A 17 -13.68 9.38 -8.86
CA GLY A 17 -12.43 9.55 -8.15
C GLY A 17 -12.36 10.86 -7.37
N ARG A 18 -12.84 11.97 -7.93
CA ARG A 18 -12.92 13.26 -7.21
C ARG A 18 -13.89 13.23 -6.05
N ILE A 19 -15.07 12.61 -6.20
CA ILE A 19 -16.03 12.47 -5.11
C ILE A 19 -15.41 11.68 -3.96
N CYS A 20 -14.80 10.53 -4.23
CA CYS A 20 -14.11 9.71 -3.22
C CYS A 20 -12.96 10.49 -2.57
N THR A 21 -12.18 11.25 -3.34
CA THR A 21 -11.11 12.09 -2.83
C THR A 21 -11.62 13.12 -1.82
N ILE A 22 -12.70 13.84 -2.14
CA ILE A 22 -13.29 14.84 -1.24
C ILE A 22 -13.74 14.18 0.06
N ILE A 23 -14.49 13.06 -0.02
CA ILE A 23 -14.99 12.33 1.13
C ILE A 23 -13.84 11.91 2.07
N LEU A 24 -12.77 11.37 1.50
CA LEU A 24 -11.60 10.93 2.28
C LEU A 24 -10.84 12.13 2.89
N GLN A 25 -10.72 13.24 2.15
CA GLN A 25 -10.10 14.47 2.66
C GLN A 25 -10.89 15.10 3.81
N GLU A 26 -12.22 15.08 3.76
CA GLU A 26 -13.10 15.54 4.84
C GLU A 26 -12.93 14.73 6.13
N LYS A 27 -12.52 13.46 6.01
CA LYS A 27 -12.14 12.60 7.15
C LYS A 27 -10.72 12.87 7.69
N GLY A 28 -9.98 13.79 7.05
CA GLY A 28 -8.65 14.20 7.50
C GLY A 28 -7.50 13.45 6.84
N TYR A 29 -7.75 12.56 5.87
CA TYR A 29 -6.71 11.86 5.12
C TYR A 29 -6.02 12.77 4.10
N GLU A 30 -4.77 12.48 3.78
CA GLU A 30 -4.05 13.06 2.65
C GLU A 30 -4.25 12.15 1.43
N VAL A 31 -4.88 12.66 0.37
CA VAL A 31 -5.27 11.84 -0.79
C VAL A 31 -4.54 12.28 -2.03
N PHE A 32 -3.85 11.35 -2.66
CA PHE A 32 -3.22 11.47 -3.98
C PHE A 32 -4.08 10.75 -5.01
N TYR A 33 -4.68 11.49 -5.91
CA TYR A 33 -5.54 10.92 -6.94
C TYR A 33 -4.82 10.81 -8.28
N GLN A 34 -4.90 9.64 -8.89
CA GLN A 34 -4.31 9.34 -10.20
C GLN A 34 -5.33 8.68 -11.13
N THR A 35 -5.30 9.03 -12.40
CA THR A 35 -6.18 8.47 -13.42
C THR A 35 -5.50 7.42 -14.29
N THR A 36 -4.21 7.15 -14.06
CA THR A 36 -3.42 6.21 -14.85
C THR A 36 -2.45 5.43 -13.95
N LEU A 37 -2.13 4.20 -14.34
CA LEU A 37 -1.16 3.38 -13.62
C LEU A 37 0.27 3.93 -13.67
N ASN A 38 0.66 4.60 -14.75
CA ASN A 38 1.98 5.25 -14.82
C ASN A 38 2.10 6.41 -13.82
N GLY A 39 1.07 7.25 -13.71
CA GLY A 39 1.01 8.30 -12.70
C GLY A 39 1.03 7.72 -11.28
N ALA A 40 0.34 6.60 -11.07
CA ALA A 40 0.33 5.90 -9.79
C ALA A 40 1.73 5.41 -9.37
N LYS A 41 2.51 4.80 -10.27
CA LYS A 41 3.87 4.33 -9.98
C LYS A 41 4.80 5.48 -9.55
N ALA A 42 4.74 6.62 -10.25
CA ALA A 42 5.49 7.82 -9.86
C ALA A 42 5.06 8.33 -8.46
N CYS A 43 3.75 8.41 -8.23
CA CYS A 43 3.19 8.85 -6.96
C CYS A 43 3.57 7.94 -5.78
N ILE A 44 3.63 6.62 -5.96
CA ILE A 44 4.08 5.67 -4.92
C ILE A 44 5.49 6.01 -4.45
N ALA A 45 6.39 6.30 -5.39
CA ALA A 45 7.79 6.61 -5.08
C ALA A 45 7.96 7.93 -4.32
N GLU A 46 7.11 8.93 -4.59
CA GLU A 46 7.21 10.26 -4.02
C GLU A 46 6.41 10.41 -2.71
N ALA A 47 5.15 9.97 -2.73
CA ALA A 47 4.23 10.20 -1.61
C ALA A 47 4.34 9.17 -0.49
N HIS A 48 4.82 7.95 -0.79
CA HIS A 48 4.86 6.82 0.16
C HIS A 48 3.48 6.58 0.82
N PRO A 49 2.45 6.18 0.06
CA PRO A 49 1.10 6.03 0.57
C PRO A 49 1.01 4.94 1.64
N ASP A 50 0.04 5.08 2.56
CA ASP A 50 -0.26 4.10 3.61
C ASP A 50 -1.21 3.01 3.13
N ILE A 51 -2.02 3.32 2.12
CA ILE A 51 -2.92 2.40 1.43
C ILE A 51 -3.08 2.83 -0.03
N ILE A 52 -3.28 1.86 -0.90
CA ILE A 52 -3.62 2.08 -2.31
C ILE A 52 -5.04 1.59 -2.53
N VAL A 53 -5.91 2.47 -3.02
CA VAL A 53 -7.25 2.13 -3.52
C VAL A 53 -7.16 2.10 -5.04
N LEU A 54 -7.42 0.94 -5.65
CA LEU A 54 -7.12 0.67 -7.05
C LEU A 54 -8.36 0.15 -7.76
N ASP A 55 -8.80 0.86 -8.80
CA ASP A 55 -9.82 0.30 -9.69
C ASP A 55 -9.27 -0.90 -10.46
N VAL A 56 -10.13 -1.88 -10.67
CA VAL A 56 -9.80 -3.05 -11.52
C VAL A 56 -9.68 -2.64 -12.99
N GLU A 57 -10.48 -1.70 -13.47
CA GLU A 57 -10.42 -1.20 -14.84
C GLU A 57 -9.88 0.22 -14.85
N ILE A 58 -8.71 0.44 -15.47
CA ILE A 58 -8.10 1.76 -15.62
C ILE A 58 -7.75 1.97 -17.10
N GLY A 59 -8.60 2.66 -17.80
CA GLY A 59 -8.53 2.79 -19.26
C GLY A 59 -8.62 1.41 -19.93
N ASN A 60 -7.55 1.00 -20.60
CA ASN A 60 -7.44 -0.32 -21.24
C ASN A 60 -6.61 -1.32 -20.44
N GLN A 61 -6.31 -1.04 -19.19
CA GLN A 61 -5.44 -1.86 -18.34
C GLN A 61 -6.24 -2.51 -17.21
N ASN A 62 -5.86 -3.74 -16.86
CA ASN A 62 -6.43 -4.46 -15.72
C ASN A 62 -5.56 -4.20 -14.49
N GLY A 63 -6.13 -3.55 -13.47
CA GLY A 63 -5.46 -3.23 -12.21
C GLY A 63 -4.97 -4.48 -11.45
N ILE A 64 -5.70 -5.61 -11.56
CA ILE A 64 -5.30 -6.87 -10.91
C ILE A 64 -4.01 -7.41 -11.53
N GLU A 65 -3.86 -7.34 -12.86
CA GLU A 65 -2.64 -7.80 -13.55
C GLU A 65 -1.42 -6.92 -13.21
N VAL A 66 -1.64 -5.65 -12.87
CA VAL A 66 -0.59 -4.69 -12.50
C VAL A 66 -0.27 -4.70 -11.01
N ALA A 67 -1.15 -5.23 -10.17
CA ALA A 67 -0.95 -5.27 -8.72
C ALA A 67 0.38 -5.94 -8.28
N PRO A 68 0.88 -7.01 -8.90
CA PRO A 68 2.19 -7.55 -8.57
C PRO A 68 3.34 -6.55 -8.76
N GLU A 69 3.29 -5.70 -9.79
CA GLU A 69 4.29 -4.65 -9.99
C GLU A 69 4.20 -3.57 -8.90
N ILE A 70 2.98 -3.18 -8.51
CA ILE A 70 2.74 -2.26 -7.39
C ILE A 70 3.29 -2.85 -6.10
N THR A 71 3.06 -4.14 -5.84
CA THR A 71 3.56 -4.84 -4.65
C THR A 71 5.09 -4.88 -4.62
N VAL A 72 5.77 -4.97 -5.77
CA VAL A 72 7.24 -4.88 -5.85
C VAL A 72 7.73 -3.48 -5.45
N ILE A 73 7.06 -2.42 -5.91
CA ILE A 73 7.46 -1.03 -5.64
C ILE A 73 7.09 -0.64 -4.19
N ALA A 74 5.95 -1.12 -3.69
CA ALA A 74 5.41 -0.81 -2.37
C ALA A 74 5.03 -2.09 -1.60
N PRO A 75 5.98 -2.95 -1.20
CA PRO A 75 5.75 -4.32 -0.75
C PRO A 75 4.89 -4.46 0.52
N ASN A 76 4.59 -3.37 1.21
CA ASN A 76 3.81 -3.39 2.45
C ASN A 76 2.68 -2.39 2.48
N VAL A 77 2.39 -1.82 1.33
CA VAL A 77 1.25 -0.93 1.21
C VAL A 77 0.05 -1.82 0.85
N PRO A 78 -0.97 -1.88 1.71
CA PRO A 78 -2.17 -2.66 1.42
C PRO A 78 -2.84 -2.12 0.16
N VAL A 79 -3.28 -3.02 -0.71
CA VAL A 79 -4.04 -2.70 -1.92
C VAL A 79 -5.50 -3.11 -1.69
N LEU A 80 -6.39 -2.13 -1.72
CA LEU A 80 -7.84 -2.30 -1.73
C LEU A 80 -8.33 -2.15 -3.17
N PHE A 81 -8.88 -3.20 -3.76
CA PHE A 81 -9.53 -3.08 -5.06
C PHE A 81 -10.94 -2.52 -4.94
N ILE A 82 -11.30 -1.67 -5.90
CA ILE A 82 -12.66 -1.23 -6.14
C ILE A 82 -13.05 -1.63 -7.56
N SER A 83 -14.31 -2.01 -7.81
CA SER A 83 -14.71 -2.43 -9.16
C SER A 83 -16.22 -2.53 -9.35
N SER A 84 -16.66 -2.31 -10.58
CA SER A 84 -18.02 -2.61 -11.05
C SER A 84 -18.25 -4.10 -11.31
N HIS A 85 -17.20 -4.91 -11.38
CA HIS A 85 -17.32 -6.36 -11.53
C HIS A 85 -17.81 -7.02 -10.25
N THR A 86 -18.91 -7.74 -10.32
CA THR A 86 -19.58 -8.33 -9.15
C THR A 86 -19.36 -9.84 -9.01
N GLU A 87 -18.85 -10.50 -10.05
CA GLU A 87 -18.66 -11.92 -10.13
C GLU A 87 -17.52 -12.39 -9.19
N SER A 88 -17.72 -13.55 -8.58
CA SER A 88 -16.80 -14.06 -7.55
C SER A 88 -15.38 -14.29 -8.06
N HIS A 89 -15.19 -14.59 -9.35
CA HIS A 89 -13.86 -14.85 -9.89
C HIS A 89 -12.94 -13.61 -9.83
N TRP A 90 -13.49 -12.41 -10.01
CA TRP A 90 -12.72 -11.16 -9.86
C TRP A 90 -12.23 -10.94 -8.43
N VAL A 91 -13.08 -11.26 -7.45
CA VAL A 91 -12.70 -11.21 -6.03
C VAL A 91 -11.57 -12.19 -5.73
N VAL A 92 -11.68 -13.42 -6.26
CA VAL A 92 -10.63 -14.44 -6.08
C VAL A 92 -9.31 -13.99 -6.70
N GLN A 93 -9.32 -13.54 -7.95
CA GLN A 93 -8.12 -13.05 -8.63
C GLN A 93 -7.48 -11.87 -7.90
N ALA A 94 -8.27 -10.90 -7.41
CA ALA A 94 -7.74 -9.78 -6.64
C ALA A 94 -7.06 -10.24 -5.35
N LEU A 95 -7.65 -11.18 -4.61
CA LEU A 95 -7.07 -11.73 -3.39
C LEU A 95 -5.79 -12.54 -3.68
N GLU A 96 -5.77 -13.34 -4.76
CA GLU A 96 -4.59 -14.08 -5.21
C GLU A 96 -3.46 -13.11 -5.64
N ALA A 97 -3.79 -11.93 -6.19
CA ALA A 97 -2.84 -10.87 -6.51
C ALA A 97 -2.33 -10.10 -5.28
N GLY A 98 -2.79 -10.47 -4.06
CA GLY A 98 -2.33 -9.88 -2.80
C GLY A 98 -3.16 -8.74 -2.26
N ALA A 99 -4.38 -8.53 -2.77
CA ALA A 99 -5.30 -7.53 -2.22
C ALA A 99 -5.67 -7.82 -0.77
N VAL A 100 -5.81 -6.78 0.03
CA VAL A 100 -6.32 -6.90 1.41
C VAL A 100 -7.84 -6.95 1.47
N ALA A 101 -8.51 -6.41 0.45
CA ALA A 101 -9.95 -6.45 0.29
C ALA A 101 -10.38 -6.08 -1.15
N TYR A 102 -11.65 -6.33 -1.45
CA TYR A 102 -12.31 -6.01 -2.71
C TYR A 102 -13.66 -5.35 -2.42
N LEU A 103 -13.85 -4.12 -2.86
CA LEU A 103 -15.05 -3.34 -2.64
C LEU A 103 -15.82 -3.17 -3.96
N LYS A 104 -17.07 -3.64 -3.99
CA LYS A 104 -17.91 -3.62 -5.20
C LYS A 104 -18.59 -2.27 -5.38
N LYS A 105 -18.48 -1.67 -6.55
CA LYS A 105 -19.25 -0.49 -6.94
C LYS A 105 -20.69 -0.89 -7.32
N PRO A 106 -21.74 -0.13 -6.93
CA PRO A 106 -21.68 1.06 -6.08
C PRO A 106 -21.54 0.67 -4.59
N PHE A 107 -20.81 1.49 -3.83
CA PHE A 107 -20.64 1.34 -2.39
C PHE A 107 -20.96 2.64 -1.65
N HIS A 108 -21.23 2.55 -0.36
CA HIS A 108 -21.40 3.72 0.50
C HIS A 108 -20.02 4.26 0.95
N ALA A 109 -19.95 5.57 1.15
CA ALA A 109 -18.73 6.23 1.60
C ALA A 109 -18.15 5.61 2.88
N GLU A 110 -19.05 5.23 3.80
CA GLU A 110 -18.71 4.59 5.08
C GLU A 110 -17.98 3.25 4.89
N GLU A 111 -18.31 2.49 3.83
CA GLU A 111 -17.63 1.23 3.53
C GLU A 111 -16.17 1.48 3.12
N LEU A 112 -15.93 2.44 2.22
CA LEU A 112 -14.58 2.82 1.82
C LEU A 112 -13.76 3.31 3.01
N ILE A 113 -14.35 4.18 3.84
CA ILE A 113 -13.72 4.71 5.04
C ILE A 113 -13.36 3.59 6.02
N ALA A 114 -14.29 2.64 6.27
CA ALA A 114 -14.06 1.52 7.17
C ALA A 114 -12.89 0.62 6.71
N TYR A 115 -12.75 0.40 5.40
CA TYR A 115 -11.60 -0.33 4.85
C TYR A 115 -10.29 0.45 5.00
N VAL A 116 -10.31 1.77 4.74
CA VAL A 116 -9.14 2.64 4.94
C VAL A 116 -8.71 2.63 6.40
N GLU A 117 -9.62 2.85 7.34
CA GLU A 117 -9.35 2.81 8.78
C GLU A 117 -8.75 1.46 9.21
N ARG A 118 -9.31 0.37 8.70
CA ARG A 118 -8.84 -0.98 9.05
C ARG A 118 -7.43 -1.26 8.54
N PHE A 119 -7.08 -0.85 7.32
CA PHE A 119 -5.86 -1.30 6.66
C PHE A 119 -4.76 -0.25 6.61
N ALA A 120 -5.08 1.05 6.55
CA ALA A 120 -4.07 2.11 6.51
C ALA A 120 -3.45 2.39 7.90
N VAL A 121 -4.25 2.24 8.97
CA VAL A 121 -3.79 2.52 10.34
C VAL A 121 -3.01 1.36 10.96
N GLN A 122 -3.08 0.16 10.40
CA GLN A 122 -2.42 -1.04 10.93
C GLN A 122 -0.98 -1.23 10.42
N ARG A 123 -0.24 -0.18 10.08
CA ARG A 123 1.21 -0.34 9.97
C ARG A 123 1.74 -0.59 11.37
N PRO A 124 2.27 -1.77 11.68
CA PRO A 124 2.97 -1.92 12.93
C PRO A 124 4.11 -0.91 12.92
N SER A 125 4.10 0.04 13.85
CA SER A 125 5.23 0.95 14.07
C SER A 125 6.53 0.18 14.33
N GLN A 126 6.42 -1.12 14.63
CA GLN A 126 7.53 -2.04 14.82
C GLN A 126 7.32 -3.36 14.09
N LEU A 127 8.26 -3.71 13.22
CA LEU A 127 8.38 -5.05 12.62
C LEU A 127 9.32 -5.89 13.48
N ARG A 128 8.88 -7.09 13.89
CA ARG A 128 9.70 -7.97 14.74
C ARG A 128 9.97 -9.32 14.10
N ILE A 129 11.24 -9.77 14.18
CA ILE A 129 11.64 -11.15 13.87
C ILE A 129 12.68 -11.61 14.88
N GLY A 130 12.33 -12.65 15.66
CA GLY A 130 13.21 -13.12 16.74
C GLY A 130 13.54 -11.97 17.66
N SER A 131 14.84 -11.74 17.83
CA SER A 131 15.41 -10.70 18.68
C SER A 131 15.55 -9.32 18.05
N LEU A 132 15.16 -9.15 16.80
CA LEU A 132 15.27 -7.88 16.09
C LEU A 132 13.92 -7.19 15.98
N SER A 133 13.88 -5.89 16.24
CA SER A 133 12.74 -5.03 15.94
C SER A 133 13.18 -3.81 15.14
N LEU A 134 12.44 -3.49 14.08
CA LEU A 134 12.63 -2.31 13.27
C LEU A 134 11.47 -1.35 13.52
N ASP A 135 11.78 -0.17 14.03
CA ASP A 135 10.82 0.93 14.06
C ASP A 135 10.70 1.52 12.65
N THR A 136 9.49 1.49 12.11
CA THR A 136 9.24 1.87 10.71
C THR A 136 9.11 3.38 10.51
N GLU A 137 8.89 4.14 11.59
CA GLU A 137 8.80 5.60 11.55
C GLU A 137 10.17 6.24 11.71
N THR A 138 10.93 5.80 12.72
CA THR A 138 12.25 6.35 13.02
C THR A 138 13.39 5.68 12.27
N ARG A 139 13.11 4.53 11.60
CA ARG A 139 14.10 3.69 10.89
C ARG A 139 15.22 3.17 11.79
N ILE A 140 14.89 2.95 13.05
CA ILE A 140 15.83 2.43 14.02
C ILE A 140 15.67 0.92 14.14
N LEU A 141 16.78 0.21 14.04
CA LEU A 141 16.88 -1.22 14.32
C LEU A 141 17.26 -1.42 15.77
N PHE A 142 16.51 -2.26 16.48
CA PHE A 142 16.71 -2.60 17.88
C PHE A 142 16.99 -4.10 18.06
N ALA A 143 17.75 -4.46 19.12
CA ALA A 143 17.81 -5.80 19.68
C ALA A 143 16.74 -6.02 20.77
N ASP A 144 16.65 -7.25 21.30
CA ASP A 144 15.60 -7.77 22.19
C ASP A 144 15.16 -6.87 23.36
N ASP A 145 16.05 -6.09 23.91
CA ASP A 145 15.85 -5.27 25.10
C ASP A 145 15.70 -3.78 24.79
N SER A 146 15.29 -3.43 23.58
CA SER A 146 15.24 -2.05 23.08
C SER A 146 16.62 -1.39 22.93
N THR A 147 17.69 -2.19 22.91
CA THR A 147 19.03 -1.67 22.60
C THR A 147 19.11 -1.27 21.14
N VAL A 148 19.45 0.01 20.88
CA VAL A 148 19.62 0.53 19.54
C VAL A 148 20.82 -0.13 18.88
N ILE A 149 20.61 -0.89 17.79
CA ILE A 149 21.68 -1.44 16.96
C ILE A 149 22.18 -0.38 15.99
N LYS A 150 21.25 0.24 15.24
CA LYS A 150 21.59 1.19 14.18
C LYS A 150 20.43 2.06 13.76
N HIS A 151 20.72 3.33 13.43
CA HIS A 151 19.87 4.18 12.59
C HIS A 151 20.16 3.84 11.13
N LEU A 152 19.14 3.36 10.41
CA LEU A 152 19.28 2.90 9.04
C LEU A 152 19.18 4.07 8.06
N SER A 153 20.05 4.08 7.06
CA SER A 153 19.88 4.90 5.87
C SER A 153 18.64 4.43 5.09
N GLU A 154 18.18 5.24 4.12
CA GLU A 154 17.00 4.89 3.29
C GLU A 154 17.14 3.52 2.61
N SER A 155 18.30 3.26 2.00
CA SER A 155 18.57 1.99 1.31
C SER A 155 18.65 0.80 2.26
N GLU A 156 19.31 0.97 3.41
CA GLU A 156 19.39 -0.07 4.45
C GLU A 156 18.01 -0.37 5.05
N TYR A 157 17.22 0.68 5.31
CA TYR A 157 15.84 0.53 5.78
C TYR A 157 14.98 -0.27 4.81
N LYS A 158 15.01 0.07 3.51
CA LYS A 158 14.29 -0.67 2.47
C LYS A 158 14.69 -2.14 2.44
N LEU A 159 15.99 -2.43 2.51
CA LEU A 159 16.52 -3.79 2.52
C LEU A 159 16.10 -4.57 3.78
N VAL A 160 16.33 -4.01 4.96
CA VAL A 160 16.00 -4.66 6.25
C VAL A 160 14.50 -4.90 6.34
N ARG A 161 13.70 -3.91 5.98
CA ARG A 161 12.25 -4.01 5.96
C ARG A 161 11.77 -5.12 5.01
N LEU A 162 12.30 -5.19 3.79
CA LEU A 162 12.00 -6.24 2.83
C LEU A 162 12.30 -7.64 3.40
N LEU A 163 13.46 -7.83 4.01
CA LEU A 163 13.84 -9.10 4.62
C LEU A 163 12.94 -9.48 5.81
N LEU A 164 12.58 -8.49 6.65
CA LEU A 164 11.71 -8.71 7.81
C LEU A 164 10.29 -9.13 7.41
N ILE A 165 9.77 -8.65 6.30
CA ILE A 165 8.42 -8.98 5.84
C ILE A 165 8.37 -10.34 5.16
N HIS A 166 9.38 -10.66 4.36
CA HIS A 166 9.51 -11.93 3.67
C HIS A 166 10.24 -13.01 4.48
N LYS A 167 10.13 -12.96 5.80
CA LYS A 167 10.89 -13.82 6.75
C LYS A 167 10.83 -15.32 6.48
N ASN A 168 9.83 -15.80 5.76
CA ASN A 168 9.64 -17.21 5.41
C ASN A 168 9.69 -17.47 3.91
N HIS A 169 10.09 -16.50 3.11
CA HIS A 169 10.15 -16.61 1.65
C HIS A 169 11.55 -16.28 1.12
N ILE A 170 11.94 -16.94 0.04
CA ILE A 170 13.18 -16.61 -0.66
C ILE A 170 12.97 -15.28 -1.40
N VAL A 171 13.72 -14.27 -1.00
CA VAL A 171 13.72 -12.98 -1.70
C VAL A 171 14.61 -13.08 -2.93
N GLY A 172 14.02 -13.07 -4.11
CA GLY A 172 14.76 -13.17 -5.37
C GLY A 172 15.58 -11.91 -5.67
N ARG A 173 16.63 -12.05 -6.51
CA ARG A 173 17.50 -10.93 -6.94
C ARG A 173 16.72 -9.76 -7.53
N GLY A 174 15.64 -10.01 -8.28
CA GLY A 174 14.80 -8.96 -8.83
C GLY A 174 14.20 -8.05 -7.78
N CYS A 175 13.78 -8.59 -6.64
CA CYS A 175 13.21 -7.84 -5.53
C CYS A 175 14.26 -6.93 -4.84
N LEU A 176 15.53 -7.37 -4.81
CA LEU A 176 16.63 -6.61 -4.22
C LEU A 176 17.15 -5.49 -5.14
N LEU A 177 17.05 -5.64 -6.46
CA LEU A 177 17.54 -4.66 -7.42
C LEU A 177 16.69 -3.38 -7.46
N TYR A 178 15.40 -3.46 -7.12
CA TYR A 178 14.51 -2.29 -7.04
C TYR A 178 14.69 -1.46 -5.76
N THR A 179 15.53 -1.89 -4.82
CA THR A 179 15.86 -1.15 -3.60
C THR A 179 17.15 -0.33 -3.71
N SER A 180 17.85 -0.40 -4.84
CA SER A 180 19.02 0.45 -5.11
C SER A 180 18.60 1.77 -5.78
N PRO A 181 19.28 2.89 -5.46
CA PRO A 181 19.01 4.20 -6.04
C PRO A 181 19.27 4.24 -7.54
#